data_dff438b6d613095b995d7c80e1c2b414
#
_entry.id   dff438b6d613095b995d7c80e1c2b414
#
_cell.length_a   1.000
_cell.length_b   1.000
_cell.length_c   1.000
_cell.angle_alpha   90.00
_cell.angle_beta   90.00
_cell.angle_gamma   90.00
#
_symmetry.space_group_name_H-M   'P 1'
#
loop_
_entity.id
_entity.type
_entity.pdbx_description
1 polymer ?
#
loop_
_entity_poly.entity_id
_entity_poly.type
_entity_poly.pdbx_seq_one_letter_code
_entity_poly.pdbx_strand_id
1 'polypeptide(L)'
;MSEREHRVIIPGPPGTGKTRRLLSYLDDELNVFKTKPDRIAFIAYSRAAVRTIRNRITNPDVIVKTMHALGSEAQGLDPKANLLQGKKWRTFQNFYPGAREVFFEAYTDELGSVRYKHNHMKIIEYARNTKMKIDEAAYKLELHYNTNTYQTRDLFAHLNEFKRGTGMFEYVDMIDL
;
A
#
# COMPACT_ATOMS: atom_id res chain seq x y z
N MET A 1 4.75 -31.31 -22.64
CA MET A 1 4.44 -29.94 -22.17
C MET A 1 4.88 -29.89 -20.73
N SER A 2 5.92 -29.12 -20.38
CA SER A 2 6.33 -28.97 -18.98
C SER A 2 5.22 -28.19 -18.27
N GLU A 3 4.72 -28.75 -17.16
CA GLU A 3 3.80 -28.03 -16.29
C GLU A 3 4.47 -26.74 -15.82
N ARG A 4 3.78 -25.61 -15.97
CA ARG A 4 4.24 -24.33 -15.40
C ARG A 4 4.21 -24.45 -13.89
N GLU A 5 5.34 -24.23 -13.23
CA GLU A 5 5.33 -23.98 -11.79
C GLU A 5 4.55 -22.70 -11.52
N HIS A 6 3.37 -22.80 -10.91
CA HIS A 6 2.49 -21.66 -10.66
C HIS A 6 3.05 -20.71 -9.60
N ARG A 7 4.04 -21.11 -8.81
CA ARG A 7 4.61 -20.29 -7.74
C ARG A 7 6.06 -20.67 -7.47
N VAL A 8 6.97 -19.68 -7.59
CA VAL A 8 8.40 -19.82 -7.26
C VAL A 8 8.76 -18.81 -6.18
N ILE A 9 9.41 -19.28 -5.11
CA ILE A 9 9.96 -18.42 -4.05
C ILE A 9 11.49 -18.46 -4.15
N ILE A 10 12.12 -17.29 -4.29
CA ILE A 10 13.58 -17.14 -4.36
C ILE A 10 14.08 -16.46 -3.09
N PRO A 11 14.36 -17.20 -2.02
CA PRO A 11 14.90 -16.62 -0.79
C PRO A 11 16.35 -16.23 -0.96
N GLY A 12 16.84 -15.31 -0.13
CA GLY A 12 18.26 -14.95 -0.05
C GLY A 12 18.49 -13.51 0.39
N PRO A 13 19.66 -13.21 0.96
CA PRO A 13 20.05 -11.86 1.38
C PRO A 13 20.24 -10.92 0.19
N PRO A 14 20.42 -9.60 0.41
CA PRO A 14 20.80 -8.66 -0.65
C PRO A 14 22.06 -9.13 -1.39
N GLY A 15 22.14 -8.87 -2.70
CA GLY A 15 23.31 -9.20 -3.52
C GLY A 15 23.37 -10.64 -4.08
N THR A 16 22.48 -11.56 -3.70
CA THR A 16 22.49 -12.96 -4.12
C THR A 16 21.93 -13.24 -5.52
N GLY A 17 21.70 -12.21 -6.32
CA GLY A 17 21.26 -12.38 -7.70
C GLY A 17 19.78 -12.69 -7.91
N LYS A 18 18.92 -12.52 -6.88
CA LYS A 18 17.45 -12.75 -6.98
C LYS A 18 16.80 -12.05 -8.18
N THR A 19 17.12 -10.77 -8.37
CA THR A 19 16.60 -10.00 -9.51
C THR A 19 17.08 -10.55 -10.85
N ARG A 20 18.33 -11.02 -10.94
CA ARG A 20 18.86 -11.64 -12.15
C ARG A 20 18.09 -12.93 -12.48
N ARG A 21 17.78 -13.73 -11.47
CA ARG A 21 17.00 -14.96 -11.66
C ARG A 21 15.54 -14.64 -12.07
N LEU A 22 14.92 -13.60 -11.52
CA LEU A 22 13.61 -13.16 -11.99
C LEU A 22 13.62 -12.71 -13.45
N LEU A 23 14.69 -12.06 -13.89
CA LEU A 23 14.84 -11.68 -15.31
C LEU A 23 15.04 -12.89 -16.22
N SER A 24 15.71 -13.97 -15.77
CA SER A 24 15.77 -15.20 -16.56
C SER A 24 14.40 -15.86 -16.73
N TYR A 25 13.54 -15.82 -15.72
CA TYR A 25 12.15 -16.26 -15.89
C TYR A 25 11.35 -15.41 -16.88
N LEU A 26 11.62 -14.09 -16.95
CA LEU A 26 11.03 -13.25 -17.98
C LEU A 26 11.46 -13.72 -19.39
N ASP A 27 12.74 -14.00 -19.57
CA ASP A 27 13.27 -14.50 -20.84
C ASP A 27 12.62 -15.83 -21.24
N ASP A 28 12.42 -16.73 -20.28
CA ASP A 28 11.73 -18.00 -20.49
C ASP A 28 10.25 -17.77 -20.86
N GLU A 29 9.55 -16.86 -20.17
CA GLU A 29 8.16 -16.54 -20.48
C GLU A 29 8.01 -15.96 -21.89
N LEU A 30 8.90 -15.07 -22.30
CA LEU A 30 8.83 -14.44 -23.61
C LEU A 30 9.27 -15.38 -24.75
N ASN A 31 10.37 -16.14 -24.53
CA ASN A 31 11.05 -16.87 -25.60
C ASN A 31 10.66 -18.33 -25.68
N VAL A 32 10.38 -18.99 -24.54
CA VAL A 32 10.00 -20.42 -24.49
C VAL A 32 8.48 -20.56 -24.47
N PHE A 33 7.81 -19.92 -23.51
CA PHE A 33 6.36 -20.06 -23.36
C PHE A 33 5.54 -19.15 -24.26
N LYS A 34 6.20 -18.17 -24.94
CA LYS A 34 5.57 -17.21 -25.87
C LYS A 34 4.42 -16.43 -25.21
N THR A 35 4.57 -16.15 -23.91
CA THR A 35 3.62 -15.32 -23.18
C THR A 35 3.64 -13.90 -23.74
N LYS A 36 2.47 -13.32 -23.98
CA LYS A 36 2.38 -11.93 -24.46
C LYS A 36 2.97 -10.97 -23.41
N PRO A 37 3.82 -10.01 -23.81
CA PRO A 37 4.50 -9.11 -22.88
C PRO A 37 3.53 -8.31 -21.98
N ASP A 38 2.39 -7.89 -22.51
CA ASP A 38 1.32 -7.18 -21.80
C ASP A 38 0.62 -8.01 -20.72
N ARG A 39 0.86 -9.32 -20.69
CA ARG A 39 0.39 -10.26 -19.65
C ARG A 39 1.46 -10.57 -18.59
N ILE A 40 2.62 -9.95 -18.68
CA ILE A 40 3.71 -10.13 -17.71
C ILE A 40 3.85 -8.88 -16.87
N ALA A 41 3.80 -9.02 -15.55
CA ALA A 41 3.94 -7.91 -14.63
C ALA A 41 5.08 -8.13 -13.62
N PHE A 42 5.95 -7.14 -13.51
CA PHE A 42 6.91 -6.99 -12.40
C PHE A 42 6.36 -5.99 -11.41
N ILE A 43 6.08 -6.48 -10.21
CA ILE A 43 5.54 -5.65 -9.14
C ILE A 43 6.60 -5.48 -8.06
N ALA A 44 6.87 -4.25 -7.65
CA ALA A 44 7.79 -3.95 -6.58
C ALA A 44 7.15 -3.02 -5.53
N TYR A 45 7.67 -3.06 -4.32
CA TYR A 45 7.15 -2.22 -3.23
C TYR A 45 7.57 -0.75 -3.40
N SER A 46 8.78 -0.48 -3.89
CA SER A 46 9.33 0.86 -3.99
C SER A 46 9.52 1.35 -5.43
N ARG A 47 9.41 2.67 -5.64
CA ARG A 47 9.70 3.32 -6.93
C ARG A 47 11.16 3.09 -7.37
N ALA A 48 12.11 3.02 -6.42
CA ALA A 48 13.51 2.76 -6.72
C ALA A 48 13.69 1.35 -7.32
N ALA A 49 13.04 0.33 -6.74
CA ALA A 49 13.06 -1.03 -7.26
C ALA A 49 12.42 -1.10 -8.67
N VAL A 50 11.28 -0.45 -8.87
CA VAL A 50 10.63 -0.35 -10.19
C VAL A 50 11.57 0.25 -11.22
N ARG A 51 12.24 1.36 -10.90
CA ARG A 51 13.21 2.00 -11.82
C ARG A 51 14.37 1.06 -12.16
N THR A 52 14.93 0.37 -11.15
CA THR A 52 16.03 -0.59 -11.35
C THR A 52 15.62 -1.76 -12.25
N ILE A 53 14.41 -2.28 -12.08
CA ILE A 53 13.88 -3.37 -12.91
C ILE A 53 13.60 -2.86 -14.33
N ARG A 54 12.94 -1.71 -14.48
CA ARG A 54 12.61 -1.12 -15.78
C ARG A 54 13.85 -0.88 -16.63
N ASN A 55 14.96 -0.43 -16.06
CA ASN A 55 16.23 -0.21 -16.76
C ASN A 55 16.87 -1.52 -17.29
N ARG A 56 16.42 -2.68 -16.83
CA ARG A 56 16.94 -3.99 -17.25
C ARG A 56 16.00 -4.73 -18.20
N ILE A 57 14.77 -4.28 -18.33
CA ILE A 57 13.77 -4.86 -19.22
C ILE A 57 13.70 -4.00 -20.49
N THR A 58 14.06 -4.59 -21.63
CA THR A 58 14.08 -3.89 -22.92
C THR A 58 12.69 -3.82 -23.57
N ASN A 59 11.82 -4.78 -23.27
CA ASN A 59 10.47 -4.81 -23.84
C ASN A 59 9.56 -3.79 -23.10
N PRO A 60 9.03 -2.77 -23.80
CA PRO A 60 8.21 -1.72 -23.19
C PRO A 60 6.83 -2.20 -22.76
N ASP A 61 6.31 -3.28 -23.35
CA ASP A 61 4.96 -3.78 -23.11
C ASP A 61 4.86 -4.60 -21.81
N VAL A 62 6.02 -5.03 -21.24
CA VAL A 62 6.04 -5.67 -19.94
C VAL A 62 5.68 -4.65 -18.87
N ILE A 63 4.68 -4.99 -18.05
CA ILE A 63 4.19 -4.12 -16.99
C ILE A 63 5.21 -4.10 -15.84
N VAL A 64 5.75 -2.92 -15.50
CA VAL A 64 6.68 -2.74 -14.36
C VAL A 64 6.15 -1.60 -13.51
N LYS A 65 5.54 -1.92 -12.38
CA LYS A 65 4.84 -0.94 -11.50
C LYS A 65 5.06 -1.23 -10.03
N THR A 66 4.79 -0.24 -9.19
CA THR A 66 4.61 -0.51 -7.76
C THR A 66 3.24 -1.15 -7.53
N MET A 67 3.09 -1.89 -6.43
CA MET A 67 1.81 -2.48 -6.03
C MET A 67 0.70 -1.41 -5.98
N HIS A 68 0.98 -0.26 -5.36
CA HIS A 68 0.02 0.84 -5.29
C HIS A 68 -0.34 1.43 -6.66
N ALA A 69 0.63 1.57 -7.58
CA ALA A 69 0.36 2.07 -8.91
C ALA A 69 -0.51 1.10 -9.72
N LEU A 70 -0.28 -0.21 -9.56
CA LEU A 70 -1.10 -1.23 -10.21
C LEU A 70 -2.52 -1.25 -9.63
N GLY A 71 -2.65 -1.20 -8.30
CA GLY A 71 -3.95 -1.18 -7.62
C GLY A 71 -4.78 0.06 -7.97
N SER A 72 -4.17 1.26 -8.01
CA SER A 72 -4.88 2.48 -8.40
C SER A 72 -5.38 2.42 -9.85
N GLU A 73 -4.57 1.89 -10.76
CA GLU A 73 -4.96 1.73 -12.16
C GLU A 73 -6.09 0.70 -12.33
N ALA A 74 -6.00 -0.44 -11.66
CA ALA A 74 -7.03 -1.48 -11.72
C ALA A 74 -8.40 -0.97 -11.20
N GLN A 75 -8.40 -0.03 -10.28
CA GLN A 75 -9.60 0.60 -9.73
C GLN A 75 -10.00 1.89 -10.45
N GLY A 76 -9.27 2.33 -11.48
CA GLY A 76 -9.53 3.59 -12.17
C GLY A 76 -9.31 4.83 -11.30
N LEU A 77 -8.48 4.74 -10.26
CA LEU A 77 -8.23 5.82 -9.30
C LEU A 77 -7.10 6.73 -9.79
N ASP A 78 -7.26 8.04 -9.64
CA ASP A 78 -6.16 9.02 -9.83
C ASP A 78 -5.52 9.39 -8.48
N PRO A 79 -4.28 8.89 -8.19
CA PRO A 79 -3.60 9.22 -6.94
C PRO A 79 -3.31 10.71 -6.75
N LYS A 80 -3.17 11.49 -7.83
CA LYS A 80 -2.93 12.92 -7.74
C LYS A 80 -4.19 13.68 -7.29
N ALA A 81 -5.33 13.30 -7.86
CA ALA A 81 -6.60 13.94 -7.59
C ALA A 81 -7.21 13.45 -6.26
N ASN A 82 -7.16 12.15 -5.98
CA ASN A 82 -8.04 11.52 -5.00
C ASN A 82 -7.34 10.88 -3.80
N LEU A 83 -6.00 10.78 -3.78
CA LEU A 83 -5.30 10.22 -2.62
C LEU A 83 -5.41 11.14 -1.40
N LEU A 84 -5.95 10.60 -0.29
CA LEU A 84 -6.10 11.31 0.98
C LEU A 84 -4.74 11.40 1.69
N GLN A 85 -4.01 12.48 1.43
CA GLN A 85 -2.70 12.74 2.04
C GLN A 85 -2.43 14.24 2.20
N GLY A 86 -1.52 14.60 3.10
CA GLY A 86 -1.05 15.96 3.30
C GLY A 86 -2.20 16.96 3.53
N LYS A 87 -2.31 17.98 2.68
CA LYS A 87 -3.34 19.04 2.83
C LYS A 87 -4.78 18.52 2.69
N LYS A 88 -5.00 17.43 1.96
CA LYS A 88 -6.34 16.85 1.78
C LYS A 88 -6.91 16.26 3.08
N TRP A 89 -6.04 15.91 4.04
CA TRP A 89 -6.47 15.49 5.37
C TRP A 89 -7.29 16.59 6.09
N ARG A 90 -7.00 17.86 5.83
CA ARG A 90 -7.79 18.97 6.38
C ARG A 90 -9.23 18.97 5.87
N THR A 91 -9.48 18.50 4.66
CA THR A 91 -10.84 18.40 4.11
C THR A 91 -11.66 17.38 4.92
N PHE A 92 -11.07 16.25 5.29
CA PHE A 92 -11.71 15.30 6.20
C PHE A 92 -11.94 15.90 7.59
N GLN A 93 -10.97 16.62 8.16
CA GLN A 93 -11.14 17.30 9.45
C GLN A 93 -12.24 18.38 9.45
N ASN A 94 -12.51 18.98 8.30
CA ASN A 94 -13.63 19.91 8.14
C ASN A 94 -14.98 19.19 8.00
N PHE A 95 -14.98 18.01 7.36
CA PHE A 95 -16.15 17.14 7.26
C PHE A 95 -16.52 16.54 8.63
N TYR A 96 -15.54 16.11 9.40
CA TYR A 96 -15.72 15.54 10.74
C TYR A 96 -14.90 16.35 11.77
N PRO A 97 -15.50 17.35 12.42
CA PRO A 97 -14.81 18.21 13.40
C PRO A 97 -14.19 17.44 14.58
N GLY A 98 -14.79 16.30 14.99
CA GLY A 98 -14.24 15.41 16.01
C GLY A 98 -12.84 14.89 15.67
N ALA A 99 -12.46 14.82 14.40
CA ALA A 99 -11.10 14.47 14.00
C ALA A 99 -10.04 15.51 14.42
N ARG A 100 -10.42 16.72 14.78
CA ARG A 100 -9.49 17.77 15.26
C ARG A 100 -9.09 17.59 16.72
N GLU A 101 -9.95 16.96 17.52
CA GLU A 101 -9.72 16.73 18.95
C GLU A 101 -8.77 15.57 19.21
N VAL A 102 -8.43 14.88 18.17
CA VAL A 102 -7.66 13.68 18.24
C VAL A 102 -6.17 14.02 18.27
N PHE A 103 -5.49 13.72 19.38
CA PHE A 103 -4.09 14.10 19.62
C PHE A 103 -3.12 13.46 18.62
N PHE A 104 -2.27 14.30 18.01
CA PHE A 104 -1.18 13.84 17.19
C PHE A 104 0.05 13.52 18.07
N GLU A 105 0.52 12.30 18.01
CA GLU A 105 1.75 11.91 18.65
C GLU A 105 2.93 12.12 17.69
N ALA A 106 3.91 12.91 18.13
CA ALA A 106 5.13 13.13 17.37
C ALA A 106 6.06 11.93 17.52
N TYR A 107 6.62 11.45 16.43
CA TYR A 107 7.71 10.47 16.42
C TYR A 107 8.76 10.86 15.41
N THR A 108 10.00 10.43 15.64
CA THR A 108 11.11 10.63 14.71
C THR A 108 11.23 9.38 13.84
N ASP A 109 11.20 9.55 12.53
CA ASP A 109 11.42 8.44 11.60
C ASP A 109 12.92 8.07 11.49
N GLU A 110 13.21 6.98 10.77
CA GLU A 110 14.58 6.48 10.57
C GLU A 110 15.51 7.49 9.89
N LEU A 111 14.96 8.52 9.27
CA LEU A 111 15.70 9.59 8.60
C LEU A 111 15.85 10.85 9.48
N GLY A 112 15.46 10.78 10.76
CA GLY A 112 15.52 11.90 11.69
C GLY A 112 14.43 12.95 11.51
N SER A 113 13.44 12.72 10.66
CA SER A 113 12.35 13.67 10.43
C SER A 113 11.24 13.48 11.46
N VAL A 114 10.76 14.59 12.07
CA VAL A 114 9.63 14.55 12.98
C VAL A 114 8.34 14.30 12.20
N ARG A 115 7.64 13.24 12.55
CA ARG A 115 6.33 12.85 12.00
C ARG A 115 5.29 12.89 13.11
N TYR A 116 4.04 13.06 12.70
CA TYR A 116 2.91 13.01 13.62
C TYR A 116 2.00 11.88 13.20
N LYS A 117 1.75 10.93 14.09
CA LYS A 117 0.80 9.86 13.87
C LYS A 117 -0.14 9.76 15.07
N HIS A 118 -1.36 9.77 14.76
CA HIS A 118 -2.46 9.75 15.70
C HIS A 118 -2.74 8.33 16.19
N ASN A 119 -2.93 8.10 17.49
CA ASN A 119 -3.18 6.76 18.02
C ASN A 119 -4.40 6.09 17.41
N HIS A 120 -5.50 6.81 17.23
CA HIS A 120 -6.69 6.28 16.55
C HIS A 120 -6.36 5.86 15.12
N MET A 121 -5.56 6.65 14.38
CA MET A 121 -5.15 6.30 13.02
C MET A 121 -4.19 5.11 12.98
N LYS A 122 -3.29 4.97 13.97
CA LYS A 122 -2.45 3.77 14.12
C LYS A 122 -3.32 2.51 14.27
N ILE A 123 -4.34 2.59 15.13
CA ILE A 123 -5.27 1.48 15.37
C ILE A 123 -6.06 1.15 14.10
N ILE A 124 -6.62 2.17 13.41
CA ILE A 124 -7.38 1.99 12.18
C ILE A 124 -6.51 1.36 11.08
N GLU A 125 -5.30 1.88 10.88
CA GLU A 125 -4.36 1.38 9.88
C GLU A 125 -3.95 -0.07 10.17
N TYR A 126 -3.66 -0.39 11.44
CA TYR A 126 -3.31 -1.74 11.84
C TYR A 126 -4.50 -2.70 11.67
N ALA A 127 -5.70 -2.31 12.10
CA ALA A 127 -6.92 -3.09 11.96
C ALA A 127 -7.19 -3.44 10.48
N ARG A 128 -7.06 -2.48 9.59
CA ARG A 128 -7.26 -2.67 8.15
C ARG A 128 -6.20 -3.60 7.56
N ASN A 129 -4.93 -3.34 7.83
CA ASN A 129 -3.82 -4.15 7.29
C ASN A 129 -3.86 -5.61 7.76
N THR A 130 -4.40 -5.86 8.95
CA THR A 130 -4.47 -7.21 9.54
C THR A 130 -5.87 -7.83 9.46
N LYS A 131 -6.86 -7.10 8.93
CA LYS A 131 -8.29 -7.49 8.90
C LYS A 131 -8.87 -7.82 10.28
N MET A 132 -8.34 -7.18 11.33
CA MET A 132 -8.79 -7.31 12.72
C MET A 132 -9.87 -6.28 13.05
N LYS A 133 -10.64 -6.53 14.11
CA LYS A 133 -11.53 -5.52 14.69
C LYS A 133 -10.71 -4.40 15.36
N ILE A 134 -11.31 -3.22 15.46
CA ILE A 134 -10.67 -2.03 16.09
C ILE A 134 -10.20 -2.32 17.52
N ASP A 135 -11.03 -3.01 18.31
CA ASP A 135 -10.68 -3.30 19.71
C ASP A 135 -9.51 -4.30 19.82
N GLU A 136 -9.48 -5.31 18.94
CA GLU A 136 -8.38 -6.27 18.87
C GLU A 136 -7.08 -5.59 18.43
N ALA A 137 -7.17 -4.68 17.47
CA ALA A 137 -6.04 -3.89 16.99
C ALA A 137 -5.49 -2.98 18.09
N ALA A 138 -6.37 -2.30 18.83
CA ALA A 138 -5.99 -1.45 19.95
C ALA A 138 -5.28 -2.24 21.04
N TYR A 139 -5.77 -3.45 21.33
CA TYR A 139 -5.14 -4.35 22.31
C TYR A 139 -3.76 -4.81 21.84
N LYS A 140 -3.63 -5.26 20.60
CA LYS A 140 -2.36 -5.70 19.99
C LYS A 140 -1.29 -4.61 19.95
N LEU A 141 -1.70 -3.35 19.80
CA LEU A 141 -0.81 -2.19 19.80
C LEU A 141 -0.57 -1.63 21.22
N GLU A 142 -1.15 -2.24 22.26
CA GLU A 142 -1.10 -1.74 23.65
C GLU A 142 -1.62 -0.30 23.81
N LEU A 143 -2.51 0.12 22.90
CA LEU A 143 -3.10 1.47 22.89
C LEU A 143 -4.47 1.55 23.57
N HIS A 144 -5.06 0.42 23.96
CA HIS A 144 -6.38 0.35 24.59
C HIS A 144 -6.46 1.03 25.97
N TYR A 145 -5.33 1.24 26.64
CA TYR A 145 -5.29 1.91 27.95
C TYR A 145 -5.41 3.44 27.85
N ASN A 146 -4.96 4.01 26.74
CA ASN A 146 -4.87 5.47 26.55
C ASN A 146 -5.62 5.99 25.33
N THR A 147 -6.36 5.13 24.64
CA THR A 147 -7.12 5.50 23.45
C THR A 147 -8.54 4.93 23.54
N ASN A 148 -9.54 5.81 23.42
CA ASN A 148 -10.93 5.40 23.43
C ASN A 148 -11.30 4.70 22.11
N THR A 149 -11.50 3.38 22.15
CA THR A 149 -11.81 2.57 20.97
C THR A 149 -13.19 2.87 20.39
N TYR A 150 -14.13 3.39 21.17
CA TYR A 150 -15.41 3.88 20.64
C TYR A 150 -15.20 5.07 19.72
N GLN A 151 -14.42 6.05 20.14
CA GLN A 151 -14.05 7.19 19.28
C GLN A 151 -13.26 6.74 18.05
N THR A 152 -12.43 5.71 18.16
CA THR A 152 -11.71 5.12 17.02
C THR A 152 -12.67 4.53 16.00
N ARG A 153 -13.69 3.80 16.44
CA ARG A 153 -14.72 3.23 15.56
C ARG A 153 -15.55 4.31 14.88
N ASP A 154 -15.92 5.34 15.62
CA ASP A 154 -16.66 6.48 15.10
C ASP A 154 -15.86 7.25 14.06
N LEU A 155 -14.59 7.57 14.36
CA LEU A 155 -13.65 8.16 13.42
C LEU A 155 -13.50 7.33 12.15
N PHE A 156 -13.39 6.00 12.28
CA PHE A 156 -13.26 5.11 11.14
C PHE A 156 -14.53 5.05 10.28
N ALA A 157 -15.71 5.08 10.89
CA ALA A 157 -16.99 5.14 10.19
C ALA A 157 -17.10 6.43 9.36
N HIS A 158 -16.82 7.59 9.96
CA HIS A 158 -16.84 8.87 9.27
C HIS A 158 -15.76 8.98 8.18
N LEU A 159 -14.58 8.40 8.38
CA LEU A 159 -13.55 8.34 7.34
C LEU A 159 -14.03 7.55 6.12
N ASN A 160 -14.70 6.42 6.33
CA ASN A 160 -15.24 5.61 5.24
C ASN A 160 -16.41 6.30 4.52
N GLU A 161 -17.26 7.02 5.26
CA GLU A 161 -18.33 7.83 4.70
C GLU A 161 -17.77 8.96 3.84
N PHE A 162 -16.79 9.70 4.37
CA PHE A 162 -16.10 10.77 3.65
C PHE A 162 -15.45 10.27 2.35
N LYS A 163 -14.75 9.13 2.41
CA LYS A 163 -14.13 8.53 1.21
C LYS A 163 -15.19 8.16 0.16
N ARG A 164 -16.29 7.55 0.58
CA ARG A 164 -17.40 7.21 -0.33
C ARG A 164 -18.05 8.44 -0.97
N GLY A 165 -18.26 9.51 -0.18
CA GLY A 165 -18.89 10.74 -0.66
C GLY A 165 -17.99 11.59 -1.57
N THR A 166 -16.67 11.52 -1.40
CA THR A 166 -15.71 12.37 -2.13
C THR A 166 -14.93 11.64 -3.22
N GLY A 167 -15.01 10.33 -3.28
CA GLY A 167 -14.13 9.51 -4.13
C GLY A 167 -12.66 9.54 -3.70
N MET A 168 -12.35 10.05 -2.50
CA MET A 168 -10.99 10.01 -1.97
C MET A 168 -10.66 8.62 -1.42
N PHE A 169 -9.38 8.28 -1.41
CA PHE A 169 -8.89 6.98 -0.96
C PHE A 169 -7.53 7.10 -0.28
N GLU A 170 -7.15 6.10 0.48
CA GLU A 170 -5.83 5.92 1.09
C GLU A 170 -5.06 4.80 0.37
N TYR A 171 -3.74 4.72 0.62
CA TYR A 171 -2.91 3.66 0.03
C TYR A 171 -3.41 2.24 0.32
N VAL A 172 -3.96 2.01 1.50
CA VAL A 172 -4.50 0.70 1.87
C VAL A 172 -5.72 0.32 1.04
N ASP A 173 -6.54 1.28 0.61
CA ASP A 173 -7.70 1.03 -0.26
C ASP A 173 -7.30 0.48 -1.64
N MET A 174 -6.07 0.73 -2.08
CA MET A 174 -5.58 0.24 -3.37
C MET A 174 -5.18 -1.25 -3.34
N ILE A 175 -5.06 -1.84 -2.15
CA ILE A 175 -4.56 -3.20 -1.95
C ILE A 175 -5.69 -4.13 -1.47
N ASP A 176 -6.78 -3.58 -0.94
CA ASP A 176 -7.99 -4.30 -0.54
C ASP A 176 -8.84 -4.66 -1.77
N LEU A 177 -8.29 -5.57 -2.61
CA LEU A 177 -8.96 -6.16 -3.77
C LEU A 177 -9.62 -7.49 -3.39
#